data_a9d014fa0b4f4109cca68c0279e534a8
#
_entry.id   a9d014fa0b4f4109cca68c0279e534a8
#
_cell.length_a   1.000
_cell.length_b   1.000
_cell.length_c   1.000
_cell.angle_alpha   90.00
_cell.angle_beta   90.00
_cell.angle_gamma   90.00
#
_symmetry.space_group_name_H-M   'P 1'
#
loop_
_entity.id
_entity.type
_entity.pdbx_description
1 polymer ?
#
loop_
_entity_poly.entity_id
_entity_poly.type
_entity_poly.pdbx_seq_one_letter_code
_entity_poly.pdbx_strand_id
1 'polypeptide(L)'
;MSELHSFIFEGLPVRGQIVRLTDSWQEVLSRRDGSQTGPWPLPVRNLLGEMAAASLLMQSSIKFNGALELQIQGDGPIKLAVAEAQPDLSFRATAKVMAGIDDHAHLADLVNGNGQGRCAITLDPQDRQPGQQPYQGIVPLAAADGTRLQRLSDMIQHYMRQSEQLDTVLVLSLIHI
;
A
#
# COMPACT_ATOMS: atom_id res chain seq x y z
N MET A 1 15.09 -1.88 -14.41
CA MET A 1 15.13 -0.57 -13.69
C MET A 1 13.72 -0.23 -13.25
N SER A 2 13.55 0.16 -11.98
CA SER A 2 12.25 0.66 -11.47
C SER A 2 12.00 2.06 -12.01
N GLU A 3 10.75 2.39 -12.32
CA GLU A 3 10.38 3.66 -12.94
C GLU A 3 8.98 4.12 -12.53
N LEU A 4 8.76 5.43 -12.53
CA LEU A 4 7.47 6.07 -12.32
C LEU A 4 7.28 7.15 -13.38
N HIS A 5 6.15 7.10 -14.07
CA HIS A 5 5.78 8.06 -15.11
C HIS A 5 4.43 8.69 -14.80
N SER A 6 4.35 10.01 -14.98
CA SER A 6 3.10 10.76 -14.94
C SER A 6 2.69 11.16 -16.35
N PHE A 7 1.39 11.15 -16.64
CA PHE A 7 0.83 11.55 -17.92
C PHE A 7 -0.52 12.24 -17.74
N ILE A 8 -0.92 12.97 -18.74
CA ILE A 8 -2.23 13.63 -18.82
C ILE A 8 -2.93 13.18 -20.09
N PHE A 9 -4.26 13.17 -20.06
CA PHE A 9 -5.06 12.99 -21.26
C PHE A 9 -5.38 14.35 -21.87
N GLU A 10 -4.94 14.56 -23.12
CA GLU A 10 -5.18 15.82 -23.82
C GLU A 10 -6.69 16.08 -23.97
N GLY A 11 -7.12 17.27 -23.59
CA GLY A 11 -8.53 17.67 -23.66
C GLY A 11 -9.44 17.10 -22.57
N LEU A 12 -8.92 16.31 -21.63
CA LEU A 12 -9.68 15.76 -20.50
C LEU A 12 -9.07 16.19 -19.16
N PRO A 13 -9.88 16.46 -18.12
CA PRO A 13 -9.39 16.78 -16.78
C PRO A 13 -8.94 15.50 -16.04
N VAL A 14 -8.17 14.66 -16.72
CA VAL A 14 -7.70 13.37 -16.23
C VAL A 14 -6.19 13.31 -16.29
N ARG A 15 -5.59 12.93 -15.19
CA ARG A 15 -4.17 12.61 -15.08
C ARG A 15 -3.98 11.15 -14.66
N GLY A 16 -2.89 10.55 -15.07
CA GLY A 16 -2.55 9.20 -14.69
C GLY A 16 -1.09 9.07 -14.29
N GLN A 17 -0.79 7.99 -13.62
CA GLN A 17 0.57 7.61 -13.24
C GLN A 17 0.74 6.10 -13.40
N ILE A 18 1.94 5.72 -13.77
CA ILE A 18 2.34 4.31 -13.86
C ILE A 18 3.61 4.17 -13.03
N VAL A 19 3.64 3.19 -12.14
CA VAL A 19 4.85 2.74 -11.44
C VAL A 19 5.16 1.30 -11.82
N ARG A 20 6.42 1.03 -12.09
CA ARG A 20 6.93 -0.33 -12.28
C ARG A 20 8.08 -0.55 -11.31
N LEU A 21 7.92 -1.50 -10.39
CA LEU A 21 8.94 -1.87 -9.42
C LEU A 21 9.63 -3.16 -9.90
N THR A 22 10.91 -3.05 -10.19
CA THR A 22 11.79 -4.17 -10.58
C THR A 22 12.95 -4.29 -9.61
N ASP A 23 14.07 -3.63 -9.87
CA ASP A 23 15.30 -3.75 -9.09
C ASP A 23 15.10 -3.32 -7.63
N SER A 24 14.36 -2.25 -7.38
CA SER A 24 14.08 -1.77 -6.02
C SER A 24 13.24 -2.77 -5.21
N TRP A 25 12.29 -3.46 -5.86
CA TRP A 25 11.52 -4.52 -5.21
C TRP A 25 12.37 -5.77 -4.99
N GLN A 26 13.19 -6.15 -5.96
CA GLN A 26 14.17 -7.23 -5.81
C GLN A 26 15.12 -6.99 -4.63
N GLU A 27 15.57 -5.76 -4.43
CA GLU A 27 16.40 -5.39 -3.28
C GLU A 27 15.67 -5.59 -1.93
N VAL A 28 14.39 -5.19 -1.84
CA VAL A 28 13.57 -5.45 -0.64
C VAL A 28 13.48 -6.94 -0.35
N LEU A 29 13.21 -7.74 -1.38
CA LEU A 29 13.13 -9.20 -1.24
C LEU A 29 14.46 -9.81 -0.83
N SER A 30 15.56 -9.41 -1.47
CA SER A 30 16.91 -9.90 -1.15
C SER A 30 17.29 -9.63 0.30
N ARG A 31 17.03 -8.42 0.81
CA ARG A 31 17.26 -8.07 2.22
C ARG A 31 16.41 -8.92 3.16
N ARG A 32 15.18 -9.21 2.78
CA ARG A 32 14.29 -10.07 3.56
C ARG A 32 14.79 -11.52 3.58
N ASP A 33 15.16 -12.05 2.43
CA ASP A 33 15.64 -13.43 2.28
C ASP A 33 16.91 -13.67 3.10
N GLY A 34 17.80 -12.67 3.20
CA GLY A 34 18.99 -12.70 4.05
C GLY A 34 18.74 -12.46 5.54
N SER A 35 17.50 -12.21 5.96
CA SER A 35 17.18 -11.98 7.37
C SER A 35 16.99 -13.28 8.16
N GLN A 36 17.07 -13.20 9.49
CA GLN A 36 16.86 -14.36 10.37
C GLN A 36 15.46 -15.01 10.24
N THR A 37 14.48 -14.26 9.77
CA THR A 37 13.10 -14.72 9.61
C THR A 37 12.81 -15.33 8.25
N GLY A 38 13.78 -15.28 7.32
CA GLY A 38 13.68 -15.85 5.97
C GLY A 38 12.66 -15.17 5.06
N PRO A 39 12.41 -15.74 3.87
CA PRO A 39 11.52 -15.18 2.86
C PRO A 39 10.06 -15.10 3.33
N TRP A 40 9.33 -14.11 2.82
CA TRP A 40 7.88 -14.08 2.99
C TRP A 40 7.18 -15.10 2.08
N PRO A 41 6.07 -15.73 2.52
CA PRO A 41 5.18 -16.47 1.64
C PRO A 41 4.71 -15.61 0.46
N LEU A 42 4.42 -16.24 -0.67
CA LEU A 42 4.05 -15.53 -1.91
C LEU A 42 2.89 -14.53 -1.72
N PRO A 43 1.76 -14.84 -1.05
CA PRO A 43 0.69 -13.86 -0.85
C PRO A 43 1.11 -12.63 -0.04
N VAL A 44 2.05 -12.78 0.92
CA VAL A 44 2.60 -11.66 1.69
C VAL A 44 3.48 -10.78 0.80
N ARG A 45 4.33 -11.39 -0.03
CA ARG A 45 5.17 -10.67 -1.01
C ARG A 45 4.31 -9.87 -1.96
N ASN A 46 3.22 -10.47 -2.45
CA ASN A 46 2.28 -9.85 -3.34
C ASN A 46 1.61 -8.63 -2.69
N LEU A 47 1.05 -8.80 -1.50
CA LEU A 47 0.43 -7.69 -0.76
C LEU A 47 1.40 -6.55 -0.50
N LEU A 48 2.62 -6.85 -0.06
CA LEU A 48 3.63 -5.82 0.21
C LEU A 48 4.11 -5.11 -1.06
N GLY A 49 4.21 -5.82 -2.19
CA GLY A 49 4.53 -5.24 -3.50
C GLY A 49 3.44 -4.29 -3.98
N GLU A 50 2.16 -4.69 -3.84
CA GLU A 50 1.02 -3.84 -4.13
C GLU A 50 0.97 -2.60 -3.21
N MET A 51 1.22 -2.76 -1.91
CA MET A 51 1.29 -1.66 -0.95
C MET A 51 2.42 -0.68 -1.30
N ALA A 52 3.61 -1.19 -1.65
CA ALA A 52 4.74 -0.35 -2.06
C ALA A 52 4.43 0.44 -3.34
N ALA A 53 3.88 -0.21 -4.35
CA ALA A 53 3.47 0.46 -5.59
C ALA A 53 2.40 1.52 -5.33
N ALA A 54 1.39 1.20 -4.54
CA ALA A 54 0.32 2.13 -4.18
C ALA A 54 0.84 3.33 -3.39
N SER A 55 1.72 3.11 -2.40
CA SER A 55 2.30 4.22 -1.61
C SER A 55 3.11 5.18 -2.48
N LEU A 56 3.87 4.66 -3.45
CA LEU A 56 4.63 5.48 -4.40
C LEU A 56 3.72 6.27 -5.35
N LEU A 57 2.66 5.65 -5.88
CA LEU A 57 1.66 6.33 -6.72
C LEU A 57 0.97 7.45 -5.93
N MET A 58 0.55 7.20 -4.71
CA MET A 58 -0.07 8.20 -3.85
C MET A 58 0.91 9.32 -3.49
N GLN A 59 2.13 8.99 -3.05
CA GLN A 59 3.17 9.96 -2.72
C GLN A 59 3.49 10.88 -3.91
N SER A 60 3.64 10.34 -5.10
CA SER A 60 3.95 11.12 -6.30
C SER A 60 2.79 11.98 -6.81
N SER A 61 1.55 11.66 -6.42
CA SER A 61 0.36 12.41 -6.85
C SER A 61 0.04 13.62 -5.98
N ILE A 62 0.64 13.73 -4.80
CA ILE A 62 0.45 14.83 -3.86
C ILE A 62 1.69 15.73 -3.80
N LYS A 63 1.46 17.04 -3.55
CA LYS A 63 2.54 18.00 -3.26
C LYS A 63 2.75 18.08 -1.76
N PHE A 64 3.41 17.09 -1.20
CA PHE A 64 3.61 16.97 0.22
C PHE A 64 5.08 16.63 0.53
N ASN A 65 5.70 17.43 1.41
CA ASN A 65 7.06 17.18 1.89
C ASN A 65 7.04 16.36 3.16
N GLY A 66 6.99 15.07 3.02
CA GLY A 66 6.90 14.13 4.14
C GLY A 66 6.69 12.71 3.67
N ALA A 67 6.68 11.76 4.60
CA ALA A 67 6.45 10.37 4.31
C ALA A 67 4.95 10.06 4.17
N LEU A 68 4.60 9.23 3.20
CA LEU A 68 3.29 8.59 3.10
C LEU A 68 3.41 7.14 3.53
N GLU A 69 2.64 6.75 4.52
CA GLU A 69 2.62 5.39 5.05
C GLU A 69 1.24 4.75 4.85
N LEU A 70 1.24 3.54 4.30
CA LEU A 70 0.11 2.62 4.33
C LEU A 70 0.39 1.56 5.39
N GLN A 71 -0.45 1.51 6.43
CA GLN A 71 -0.33 0.54 7.51
C GLN A 71 -1.61 -0.27 7.65
N ILE A 72 -1.54 -1.57 7.43
CA ILE A 72 -2.65 -2.49 7.69
C ILE A 72 -2.43 -3.15 9.04
N GLN A 73 -3.40 -2.97 9.93
CA GLN A 73 -3.55 -3.75 11.16
C GLN A 73 -4.53 -4.87 10.88
N GLY A 74 -4.02 -6.11 10.87
CA GLY A 74 -4.81 -7.28 10.50
C GLY A 74 -5.24 -8.12 11.69
N ASP A 75 -6.36 -8.78 11.54
CA ASP A 75 -6.89 -9.79 12.46
C ASP A 75 -6.70 -11.24 11.95
N GLY A 76 -6.17 -11.38 10.74
CA GLY A 76 -5.78 -12.64 10.11
C GLY A 76 -4.33 -13.08 10.45
N PRO A 77 -3.73 -13.91 9.61
CA PRO A 77 -2.34 -14.36 9.77
C PRO A 77 -1.30 -13.24 9.67
N ILE A 78 -1.58 -12.17 8.95
CA ILE A 78 -0.76 -10.95 8.97
C ILE A 78 -1.34 -10.02 10.04
N LYS A 79 -0.54 -9.69 11.06
CA LYS A 79 -0.93 -8.78 12.14
C LYS A 79 -0.61 -7.32 11.82
N LEU A 80 0.44 -7.11 11.05
CA LEU A 80 0.86 -5.80 10.61
C LEU A 80 1.49 -5.91 9.23
N ALA A 81 1.08 -5.06 8.29
CA ALA A 81 1.78 -4.82 7.04
C ALA A 81 1.96 -3.31 6.87
N VAL A 82 3.16 -2.89 6.49
CA VAL A 82 3.53 -1.48 6.34
C VAL A 82 4.26 -1.29 5.03
N ALA A 83 3.87 -0.27 4.28
CA ALA A 83 4.66 0.30 3.19
C ALA A 83 4.71 1.81 3.35
N GLU A 84 5.90 2.37 3.25
CA GLU A 84 6.17 3.80 3.40
C GLU A 84 6.93 4.30 2.19
N ALA A 85 6.52 5.42 1.63
CA ALA A 85 7.20 6.13 0.54
C ALA A 85 7.64 7.51 1.01
N GLN A 86 8.87 7.89 0.66
CA GLN A 86 9.45 9.20 0.94
C GLN A 86 9.26 10.17 -0.24
N PRO A 87 9.46 11.50 -0.05
CA PRO A 87 9.37 12.48 -1.14
C PRO A 87 10.33 12.21 -2.31
N ASP A 88 11.47 11.59 -2.05
CA ASP A 88 12.46 11.19 -3.06
C ASP A 88 12.13 9.86 -3.75
N LEU A 89 10.94 9.30 -3.47
CA LEU A 89 10.44 8.02 -3.95
C LEU A 89 11.26 6.80 -3.47
N SER A 90 12.14 6.97 -2.49
CA SER A 90 12.63 5.82 -1.74
C SER A 90 11.49 5.22 -0.92
N PHE A 91 11.51 3.90 -0.71
CA PHE A 91 10.44 3.22 0.01
C PHE A 91 10.95 2.05 0.85
N ARG A 92 10.12 1.66 1.79
CA ARG A 92 10.30 0.43 2.58
C ARG A 92 8.97 -0.32 2.69
N ALA A 93 9.05 -1.64 2.83
CA ALA A 93 7.89 -2.47 3.08
C ALA A 93 8.25 -3.61 4.05
N THR A 94 7.33 -3.93 4.95
CA THR A 94 7.51 -5.01 5.91
C THR A 94 6.18 -5.58 6.39
N ALA A 95 6.19 -6.82 6.89
CA ALA A 95 5.03 -7.44 7.50
C ALA A 95 5.41 -8.31 8.70
N LYS A 96 4.53 -8.35 9.71
CA LYS A 96 4.54 -9.29 10.81
C LYS A 96 3.55 -10.41 10.54
N VAL A 97 4.08 -11.60 10.23
CA VAL A 97 3.32 -12.81 9.93
C VAL A 97 3.36 -13.74 11.15
N MET A 98 2.20 -14.25 11.58
CA MET A 98 2.07 -15.05 12.81
C MET A 98 1.69 -16.51 12.57
N ALA A 99 1.17 -16.86 11.38
CA ALA A 99 0.68 -18.20 11.07
C ALA A 99 0.99 -18.59 9.63
N GLY A 100 0.81 -19.85 9.33
CA GLY A 100 0.86 -20.35 7.97
C GLY A 100 -0.18 -19.68 7.08
N ILE A 101 0.19 -19.43 5.84
CA ILE A 101 -0.61 -18.72 4.85
C ILE A 101 -0.83 -19.65 3.67
N ASP A 102 -2.09 -19.77 3.24
CA ASP A 102 -2.46 -20.46 2.01
C ASP A 102 -1.92 -19.68 0.79
N ASP A 103 -1.35 -20.38 -0.19
CA ASP A 103 -0.76 -19.76 -1.38
C ASP A 103 -1.77 -19.00 -2.26
N HIS A 104 -3.07 -19.27 -2.07
CA HIS A 104 -4.18 -18.61 -2.79
C HIS A 104 -4.90 -17.56 -1.95
N ALA A 105 -4.37 -17.22 -0.76
CA ALA A 105 -5.00 -16.25 0.14
C ALA A 105 -5.11 -14.87 -0.50
N HIS A 106 -6.30 -14.29 -0.43
CA HIS A 106 -6.61 -12.92 -0.83
C HIS A 106 -6.45 -11.94 0.34
N LEU A 107 -6.62 -10.65 0.09
CA LEU A 107 -6.49 -9.60 1.12
C LEU A 107 -7.33 -9.91 2.37
N ALA A 108 -8.60 -10.29 2.20
CA ALA A 108 -9.48 -10.59 3.32
C ALA A 108 -8.97 -11.74 4.18
N ASP A 109 -8.43 -12.79 3.57
CA ASP A 109 -7.89 -13.95 4.28
C ASP A 109 -6.61 -13.60 5.04
N LEU A 110 -5.79 -12.73 4.46
CA LEU A 110 -4.51 -12.30 5.03
C LEU A 110 -4.67 -11.38 6.25
N VAL A 111 -5.57 -10.38 6.16
CA VAL A 111 -5.61 -9.26 7.12
C VAL A 111 -6.99 -8.95 7.69
N ASN A 112 -8.06 -9.58 7.22
CA ASN A 112 -9.43 -9.26 7.63
C ASN A 112 -10.32 -10.50 7.80
N GLY A 113 -9.76 -11.58 8.30
CA GLY A 113 -10.45 -12.86 8.49
C GLY A 113 -11.68 -12.77 9.41
N ASN A 114 -11.64 -11.93 10.44
CA ASN A 114 -12.72 -11.72 11.40
C ASN A 114 -13.47 -10.38 11.21
N GLY A 115 -13.17 -9.62 10.15
CA GLY A 115 -13.83 -8.35 9.87
C GLY A 115 -13.36 -7.16 10.71
N GLN A 116 -12.23 -7.29 11.41
CA GLN A 116 -11.66 -6.24 12.30
C GLN A 116 -10.43 -5.56 11.69
N GLY A 117 -10.01 -6.00 10.51
CA GLY A 117 -8.87 -5.43 9.81
C GLY A 117 -9.14 -3.99 9.37
N ARG A 118 -8.12 -3.15 9.43
CA ARG A 118 -8.18 -1.75 9.01
C ARG A 118 -6.87 -1.28 8.42
N CYS A 119 -6.95 -0.32 7.52
CA CYS A 119 -5.79 0.36 6.97
C CYS A 119 -5.72 1.80 7.49
N ALA A 120 -4.56 2.23 7.97
CA ALA A 120 -4.25 3.62 8.24
C ALA A 120 -3.43 4.17 7.07
N ILE A 121 -3.83 5.33 6.55
CA ILE A 121 -3.07 6.11 5.59
C ILE A 121 -2.56 7.33 6.32
N THR A 122 -1.25 7.44 6.49
CA THR A 122 -0.62 8.49 7.28
C THR A 122 0.24 9.39 6.39
N LEU A 123 0.07 10.69 6.52
CA LEU A 123 0.95 11.70 5.95
C LEU A 123 1.76 12.32 7.09
N ASP A 124 3.05 12.06 7.11
CA ASP A 124 3.97 12.50 8.14
C ASP A 124 4.92 13.59 7.62
N PRO A 125 4.68 14.90 7.97
CA PRO A 125 5.52 15.99 7.49
C PRO A 125 6.97 15.86 7.97
N GLN A 126 7.94 16.11 7.09
CA GLN A 126 9.35 16.20 7.48
C GLN A 126 9.61 17.41 8.40
N ASP A 127 8.96 18.53 8.11
CA ASP A 127 9.14 19.80 8.84
C ASP A 127 8.00 20.00 9.85
N ARG A 128 7.87 19.09 10.82
CA ARG A 128 6.84 19.19 11.86
C ARG A 128 7.03 20.43 12.72
N GLN A 129 5.95 21.19 12.88
CA GLN A 129 5.87 22.24 13.92
C GLN A 129 5.70 21.59 15.30
N PRO A 130 6.20 22.20 16.37
CA PRO A 130 5.96 21.72 17.72
C PRO A 130 4.45 21.54 17.99
N GLY A 131 4.04 20.31 18.36
CA GLY A 131 2.63 19.96 18.61
C GLY A 131 1.84 19.52 17.36
N GLN A 132 2.41 19.62 16.17
CA GLN A 132 1.77 19.13 14.95
C GLN A 132 1.74 17.59 14.94
N GLN A 133 0.55 17.03 14.76
CA GLN A 133 0.37 15.58 14.56
C GLN A 133 0.39 15.24 13.07
N PRO A 134 0.80 14.02 12.66
CA PRO A 134 0.59 13.54 11.31
C PRO A 134 -0.90 13.52 10.97
N TYR A 135 -1.24 13.78 9.71
CA TYR A 135 -2.58 13.46 9.24
C TYR A 135 -2.73 11.95 9.10
N GLN A 136 -3.84 11.40 9.58
CA GLN A 136 -4.13 9.97 9.47
C GLN A 136 -5.59 9.75 9.11
N GLY A 137 -5.81 9.05 8.00
CA GLY A 137 -7.10 8.49 7.61
C GLY A 137 -7.18 7.00 7.94
N ILE A 138 -8.27 6.58 8.55
CA ILE A 138 -8.54 5.14 8.82
C ILE A 138 -9.53 4.63 7.80
N VAL A 139 -9.17 3.56 7.11
CA VAL A 139 -9.98 2.94 6.07
C VAL A 139 -10.34 1.53 6.51
N PRO A 140 -11.64 1.19 6.60
CA PRO A 140 -12.06 -0.19 6.87
C PRO A 140 -11.71 -1.09 5.69
N LEU A 141 -11.41 -2.36 5.96
CA LEU A 141 -11.18 -3.38 4.94
C LEU A 141 -12.49 -4.10 4.55
N ALA A 142 -13.59 -3.37 4.66
CA ALA A 142 -14.92 -3.83 4.27
C ALA A 142 -15.67 -2.69 3.57
N ALA A 143 -16.54 -3.05 2.63
CA ALA A 143 -17.49 -2.14 2.01
C ALA A 143 -18.60 -1.72 2.99
N ALA A 144 -19.41 -0.73 2.61
CA ALA A 144 -20.50 -0.21 3.46
C ALA A 144 -21.57 -1.26 3.83
N ASP A 145 -21.73 -2.29 3.02
CA ASP A 145 -22.63 -3.43 3.27
C ASP A 145 -22.00 -4.53 4.15
N GLY A 146 -20.76 -4.32 4.63
CA GLY A 146 -20.00 -5.29 5.42
C GLY A 146 -19.25 -6.34 4.61
N THR A 147 -19.33 -6.32 3.27
CA THR A 147 -18.58 -7.24 2.41
C THR A 147 -17.08 -6.96 2.55
N ARG A 148 -16.29 -7.99 2.86
CA ARG A 148 -14.84 -7.89 2.99
C ARG A 148 -14.19 -7.64 1.64
N LEU A 149 -13.32 -6.63 1.56
CA LEU A 149 -12.59 -6.29 0.34
C LEU A 149 -11.53 -7.36 0.04
N GLN A 150 -11.49 -7.79 -1.22
CA GLN A 150 -10.59 -8.85 -1.67
C GLN A 150 -9.29 -8.31 -2.27
N ARG A 151 -9.25 -7.03 -2.65
CA ARG A 151 -8.09 -6.39 -3.30
C ARG A 151 -7.75 -5.07 -2.63
N LEU A 152 -6.46 -4.81 -2.53
CA LEU A 152 -5.94 -3.54 -2.02
C LEU A 152 -6.38 -2.34 -2.86
N SER A 153 -6.44 -2.50 -4.18
CA SER A 153 -6.91 -1.46 -5.10
C SER A 153 -8.33 -0.98 -4.79
N ASP A 154 -9.23 -1.88 -4.42
CA ASP A 154 -10.62 -1.54 -4.10
C ASP A 154 -10.69 -0.68 -2.83
N MET A 155 -9.88 -1.02 -1.82
CA MET A 155 -9.77 -0.25 -0.58
C MET A 155 -9.26 1.18 -0.83
N ILE A 156 -8.20 1.32 -1.62
CA ILE A 156 -7.62 2.63 -1.93
C ILE A 156 -8.58 3.48 -2.78
N GLN A 157 -9.23 2.90 -3.79
CA GLN A 157 -10.23 3.61 -4.59
C GLN A 157 -11.40 4.12 -3.74
N HIS A 158 -11.84 3.29 -2.78
CA HIS A 158 -12.89 3.69 -1.83
C HIS A 158 -12.44 4.89 -0.97
N TYR A 159 -11.22 4.85 -0.42
CA TYR A 159 -10.63 5.96 0.32
C TYR A 159 -10.54 7.23 -0.52
N MET A 160 -10.01 7.14 -1.74
CA MET A 160 -9.85 8.30 -2.62
C MET A 160 -11.19 8.97 -2.92
N ARG A 161 -12.24 8.18 -3.13
CA ARG A 161 -13.58 8.72 -3.39
C ARG A 161 -14.19 9.36 -2.15
N GLN A 162 -14.11 8.72 -0.99
CA GLN A 162 -14.80 9.19 0.21
C GLN A 162 -14.04 10.29 0.97
N SER A 163 -12.71 10.16 1.07
CA SER A 163 -11.91 11.07 1.88
C SER A 163 -11.28 12.20 1.06
N GLU A 164 -10.86 11.90 -0.16
CA GLU A 164 -10.19 12.89 -1.03
C GLU A 164 -11.12 13.47 -2.10
N GLN A 165 -12.35 12.95 -2.22
CA GLN A 165 -13.35 13.36 -3.23
C GLN A 165 -12.81 13.25 -4.67
N LEU A 166 -11.94 12.28 -4.91
CA LEU A 166 -11.32 12.01 -6.20
C LEU A 166 -11.81 10.66 -6.74
N ASP A 167 -12.47 10.71 -7.90
CA ASP A 167 -12.76 9.49 -8.66
C ASP A 167 -11.44 8.94 -9.21
N THR A 168 -11.03 7.82 -8.67
CA THR A 168 -9.75 7.18 -8.99
C THR A 168 -9.98 5.76 -9.47
N VAL A 169 -9.29 5.38 -10.53
CA VAL A 169 -9.15 3.99 -10.96
C VAL A 169 -7.72 3.56 -10.67
N LEU A 170 -7.56 2.52 -9.87
CA LEU A 170 -6.27 1.94 -9.50
C LEU A 170 -6.22 0.48 -9.93
N VAL A 171 -5.21 0.16 -10.71
CA VAL A 171 -4.91 -1.22 -11.12
C VAL A 171 -3.55 -1.59 -10.54
N LEU A 172 -3.54 -2.62 -9.69
CA LEU A 172 -2.32 -3.21 -9.14
C LEU A 172 -2.18 -4.61 -9.73
N SER A 173 -1.04 -4.90 -10.31
CA SER A 173 -0.76 -6.18 -10.95
C SER A 173 0.67 -6.61 -10.67
N LEU A 174 0.86 -7.90 -10.46
CA LEU A 174 2.16 -8.51 -10.28
C LEU A 174 2.56 -9.14 -11.60
N ILE A 175 3.67 -8.67 -12.15
CA ILE A 175 4.30 -9.32 -13.31
C ILE A 175 5.35 -10.27 -12.74
N HIS A 176 5.09 -11.56 -12.86
CA HIS A 176 6.12 -12.56 -12.59
C HIS A 176 7.12 -12.56 -13.77
N ILE A 177 8.28 -11.98 -13.55
CA ILE A 177 9.42 -12.03 -14.45
C ILE A 177 10.34 -13.16 -13.99
#